data_9fb9cfa9d0727aa620d9842fd82ab4b2
#
_entry.id   9fb9cfa9d0727aa620d9842fd82ab4b2
#
_cell.length_a   1.000
_cell.length_b   1.000
_cell.length_c   1.000
_cell.angle_alpha   90.00
_cell.angle_beta   90.00
_cell.angle_gamma   90.00
#
_symmetry.space_group_name_H-M   'P 1'
#
loop_
_entity.id
_entity.type
_entity.pdbx_description
1 polymer ?
#
loop_
_entity_poly.entity_id
_entity_poly.type
_entity_poly.pdbx_seq_one_letter_code
_entity_poly.pdbx_strand_id
1 'polypeptide(L)'
;VNSPLTEAAGPWIRRFHPRPDARVRLVCLPHAGGSASFYFPVSRSMPEDVDVLCVQYPGRQDRRGEPLVDSLPALADKVHRALLPWADRPLALFGHSMGASLAYEVARRLERDQEIVPAALVASGRRAPSRHRAETVHLRDDDGLVAEMRALSGTNPQLLGDEEILRMILPAVRADYRAAETYTWEPGPPLRCPVTCLVGDDDRRSRWPRPPPGPSTPKAPSP
;
A
#
# COMPACT_ATOMS: atom_id res chain seq x y z
N VAL A 1 14.94 12.41 -23.36
CA VAL A 1 16.20 11.67 -23.17
C VAL A 1 15.90 10.68 -22.05
N ASN A 2 15.57 9.42 -22.41
CA ASN A 2 15.32 8.35 -21.45
C ASN A 2 16.67 7.95 -20.83
N SER A 3 16.81 8.10 -19.52
CA SER A 3 17.97 7.63 -18.78
C SER A 3 17.98 6.08 -18.76
N PRO A 4 19.13 5.40 -18.87
CA PRO A 4 19.22 3.94 -18.85
C PRO A 4 18.61 3.29 -17.62
N LEU A 5 18.50 4.03 -16.51
CA LEU A 5 17.86 3.59 -15.26
C LEU A 5 16.33 3.52 -15.35
N THR A 6 15.70 4.19 -16.35
CA THR A 6 14.25 4.13 -16.57
C THR A 6 13.85 2.85 -17.31
N GLU A 7 14.73 2.28 -18.13
CA GLU A 7 14.51 0.99 -18.81
C GLU A 7 14.58 -0.21 -17.85
N ALA A 8 15.47 -0.17 -16.85
CA ALA A 8 15.59 -1.23 -15.83
C ALA A 8 14.38 -1.28 -14.87
N ALA A 9 13.65 -0.17 -14.70
CA ALA A 9 12.53 -0.07 -13.75
C ALA A 9 11.24 -0.77 -14.25
N GLY A 10 11.11 -0.97 -15.55
CA GLY A 10 9.87 -1.45 -16.15
C GLY A 10 8.68 -0.54 -15.82
N PRO A 11 7.45 -0.93 -16.21
CA PRO A 11 6.26 -0.11 -15.98
C PRO A 11 5.81 -0.09 -14.51
N TRP A 12 6.40 -0.90 -13.62
CA TRP A 12 5.92 -1.09 -12.25
C TRP A 12 6.47 -0.10 -11.24
N ILE A 13 7.66 0.48 -11.49
CA ILE A 13 8.36 1.34 -10.52
C ILE A 13 8.51 2.75 -11.08
N ARG A 14 8.16 3.75 -10.26
CA ARG A 14 8.40 5.18 -10.55
C ARG A 14 9.35 5.74 -9.50
N ARG A 15 10.36 6.45 -9.96
CA ARG A 15 11.30 7.19 -9.11
C ARG A 15 11.18 8.67 -9.47
N PHE A 16 10.56 9.45 -8.60
CA PHE A 16 10.36 10.87 -8.85
C PHE A 16 11.60 11.70 -8.55
N HIS A 17 12.33 11.29 -7.50
CA HIS A 17 13.58 11.93 -7.08
C HIS A 17 14.63 10.83 -6.89
N PRO A 18 15.25 10.32 -7.97
CA PRO A 18 16.23 9.23 -7.89
C PRO A 18 17.45 9.61 -7.06
N ARG A 19 17.85 8.72 -6.16
CA ARG A 19 19.05 8.84 -5.32
C ARG A 19 19.94 7.63 -5.52
N PRO A 20 20.85 7.67 -6.52
CA PRO A 20 21.63 6.50 -6.90
C PRO A 20 22.58 6.02 -5.79
N ASP A 21 23.02 6.91 -4.90
CA ASP A 21 23.94 6.60 -3.81
C ASP A 21 23.24 6.26 -2.48
N ALA A 22 21.91 6.24 -2.47
CA ALA A 22 21.13 5.91 -1.28
C ALA A 22 21.48 4.51 -0.74
N ARG A 23 21.54 4.38 0.58
CA ARG A 23 21.86 3.12 1.25
C ARG A 23 20.66 2.18 1.39
N VAL A 24 19.45 2.73 1.36
CA VAL A 24 18.18 2.02 1.55
C VAL A 24 17.21 2.42 0.46
N ARG A 25 16.37 1.49 0.03
CA ARG A 25 15.23 1.76 -0.85
C ARG A 25 13.92 1.64 -0.09
N LEU A 26 13.12 2.69 -0.14
CA LEU A 26 11.76 2.71 0.40
C LEU A 26 10.77 2.40 -0.71
N VAL A 27 10.16 1.24 -0.67
CA VAL A 27 9.10 0.84 -1.61
C VAL A 27 7.77 1.30 -1.08
N CYS A 28 7.09 2.17 -1.82
CA CYS A 28 5.76 2.70 -1.47
C CYS A 28 4.67 2.04 -2.30
N LEU A 29 3.72 1.38 -1.62
CA LEU A 29 2.61 0.65 -2.22
C LEU A 29 1.29 1.41 -1.98
N PRO A 30 0.63 1.89 -3.06
CA PRO A 30 -0.58 2.71 -2.95
C PRO A 30 -1.79 1.97 -2.38
N HIS A 31 -2.71 2.76 -1.81
CA HIS A 31 -4.06 2.33 -1.45
C HIS A 31 -4.93 2.06 -2.69
N ALA A 32 -6.12 1.49 -2.50
CA ALA A 32 -7.09 1.25 -3.57
C ALA A 32 -7.44 2.57 -4.30
N GLY A 33 -7.35 2.57 -5.64
CA GLY A 33 -7.51 3.76 -6.48
C GLY A 33 -6.30 4.69 -6.51
N GLY A 34 -5.31 4.48 -5.64
CA GLY A 34 -4.10 5.27 -5.61
C GLY A 34 -3.13 4.93 -6.76
N SER A 35 -2.18 5.81 -6.99
CA SER A 35 -1.12 5.69 -7.99
C SER A 35 0.23 6.06 -7.41
N ALA A 36 1.30 5.77 -8.14
CA ALA A 36 2.66 6.12 -7.73
C ALA A 36 2.82 7.61 -7.39
N SER A 37 2.12 8.50 -8.12
CA SER A 37 2.21 9.95 -7.91
C SER A 37 1.71 10.41 -6.54
N PHE A 38 0.90 9.60 -5.82
CA PHE A 38 0.52 9.88 -4.44
C PHE A 38 1.75 10.04 -3.53
N TYR A 39 2.83 9.34 -3.83
CA TYR A 39 4.07 9.38 -3.06
C TYR A 39 5.10 10.39 -3.58
N PHE A 40 4.75 11.24 -4.54
CA PHE A 40 5.65 12.30 -5.01
C PHE A 40 6.14 13.21 -3.87
N PRO A 41 5.26 13.71 -2.95
CA PRO A 41 5.71 14.52 -1.82
C PRO A 41 6.63 13.74 -0.86
N VAL A 42 6.33 12.46 -0.62
CA VAL A 42 7.16 11.59 0.22
C VAL A 42 8.55 11.43 -0.39
N SER A 43 8.61 11.11 -1.71
CA SER A 43 9.88 10.98 -2.42
C SER A 43 10.74 12.25 -2.35
N ARG A 44 10.10 13.42 -2.37
CA ARG A 44 10.80 14.71 -2.25
C ARG A 44 11.36 14.95 -0.84
N SER A 45 10.64 14.51 0.19
CA SER A 45 10.94 14.82 1.59
C SER A 45 11.90 13.84 2.26
N MET A 46 12.18 12.69 1.63
CA MET A 46 13.11 11.71 2.19
C MET A 46 14.54 12.24 2.21
N PRO A 47 15.38 11.81 3.18
CA PRO A 47 16.79 12.14 3.23
C PRO A 47 17.56 11.48 2.06
N GLU A 48 18.76 12.00 1.78
CA GLU A 48 19.59 11.59 0.62
C GLU A 48 19.99 10.09 0.63
N ASP A 49 19.99 9.47 1.79
CA ASP A 49 20.33 8.05 1.96
C ASP A 49 19.15 7.09 1.72
N VAL A 50 17.97 7.62 1.35
CA VAL A 50 16.76 6.84 1.04
C VAL A 50 16.29 7.11 -0.39
N ASP A 51 16.31 6.08 -1.26
CA ASP A 51 15.75 6.12 -2.61
C ASP A 51 14.32 5.57 -2.62
N VAL A 52 13.36 6.38 -3.07
CA VAL A 52 11.94 6.01 -3.02
C VAL A 52 11.47 5.37 -4.32
N LEU A 53 11.01 4.13 -4.22
CA LEU A 53 10.45 3.31 -5.30
C LEU A 53 8.92 3.30 -5.17
N CYS A 54 8.22 4.09 -5.97
CA CYS A 54 6.76 4.16 -5.94
C CYS A 54 6.17 3.14 -6.90
N VAL A 55 5.36 2.21 -6.38
CA VAL A 55 4.73 1.19 -7.21
C VAL A 55 3.58 1.79 -8.01
N GLN A 56 3.56 1.53 -9.32
CA GLN A 56 2.48 1.91 -10.24
C GLN A 56 1.74 0.66 -10.68
N TYR A 57 0.51 0.48 -10.20
CA TYR A 57 -0.34 -0.64 -10.63
C TYR A 57 -0.86 -0.42 -12.06
N PRO A 58 -1.26 -1.48 -12.78
CA PRO A 58 -1.91 -1.36 -14.08
C PRO A 58 -3.30 -0.71 -13.95
N GLY A 59 -3.83 -0.21 -15.07
CA GLY A 59 -5.16 0.37 -15.15
C GLY A 59 -5.26 1.84 -14.73
N ARG A 60 -4.11 2.53 -14.48
CA ARG A 60 -4.11 3.95 -14.09
C ARG A 60 -2.97 4.74 -14.70
N GLN A 61 -3.20 6.04 -14.88
CA GLN A 61 -2.24 6.98 -15.47
C GLN A 61 -1.68 6.46 -16.81
N ASP A 62 -0.36 6.38 -16.93
CA ASP A 62 0.35 5.88 -18.11
C ASP A 62 0.13 4.38 -18.40
N ARG A 63 -0.40 3.63 -17.42
CA ARG A 63 -0.74 2.20 -17.55
C ARG A 63 -2.24 1.94 -17.70
N ARG A 64 -3.04 2.97 -17.99
CA ARG A 64 -4.52 2.87 -18.03
C ARG A 64 -5.05 1.85 -19.04
N GLY A 65 -4.32 1.59 -20.12
CA GLY A 65 -4.69 0.61 -21.15
C GLY A 65 -4.31 -0.83 -20.82
N GLU A 66 -3.64 -1.08 -19.69
CA GLU A 66 -3.24 -2.43 -19.31
C GLU A 66 -4.37 -3.16 -18.56
N PRO A 67 -4.45 -4.50 -18.68
CA PRO A 67 -5.41 -5.29 -17.94
C PRO A 67 -5.31 -5.08 -16.43
N LEU A 68 -6.48 -4.89 -15.79
CA LEU A 68 -6.59 -4.74 -14.35
C LEU A 68 -6.21 -6.04 -13.62
N VAL A 69 -5.70 -5.91 -12.39
CA VAL A 69 -5.42 -7.03 -11.51
C VAL A 69 -6.32 -6.90 -10.29
N ASP A 70 -7.32 -7.75 -10.19
CA ASP A 70 -8.35 -7.75 -9.16
C ASP A 70 -8.16 -8.84 -8.07
N SER A 71 -6.95 -9.37 -7.97
CA SER A 71 -6.50 -10.34 -6.98
C SER A 71 -5.24 -9.85 -6.28
N LEU A 72 -5.29 -9.73 -4.96
CA LEU A 72 -4.16 -9.25 -4.17
C LEU A 72 -2.94 -10.18 -4.24
N PRO A 73 -3.09 -11.53 -4.17
CA PRO A 73 -1.96 -12.44 -4.39
C PRO A 73 -1.33 -12.30 -5.79
N ALA A 74 -2.15 -12.19 -6.84
CA ALA A 74 -1.65 -12.00 -8.20
C ALA A 74 -0.92 -10.65 -8.37
N LEU A 75 -1.42 -9.59 -7.70
CA LEU A 75 -0.75 -8.30 -7.68
C LEU A 75 0.59 -8.38 -6.93
N ALA A 76 0.63 -9.12 -5.80
CA ALA A 76 1.85 -9.34 -5.03
C ALA A 76 2.91 -10.09 -5.83
N ASP A 77 2.54 -11.09 -6.63
CA ASP A 77 3.46 -11.82 -7.50
C ASP A 77 4.10 -10.91 -8.55
N LYS A 78 3.32 -10.00 -9.12
CA LYS A 78 3.81 -9.02 -10.11
C LYS A 78 4.74 -7.99 -9.49
N VAL A 79 4.35 -7.44 -8.34
CA VAL A 79 5.17 -6.45 -7.61
C VAL A 79 6.46 -7.09 -7.10
N HIS A 80 6.39 -8.29 -6.52
CA HIS A 80 7.57 -9.04 -6.09
C HIS A 80 8.58 -9.17 -7.22
N ARG A 81 8.17 -9.68 -8.39
CA ARG A 81 9.05 -9.80 -9.56
C ARG A 81 9.64 -8.47 -10.01
N ALA A 82 8.84 -7.41 -9.97
CA ALA A 82 9.31 -6.07 -10.35
C ALA A 82 10.33 -5.48 -9.37
N LEU A 83 10.36 -5.95 -8.13
CA LEU A 83 11.29 -5.50 -7.11
C LEU A 83 12.62 -6.25 -7.10
N LEU A 84 12.72 -7.44 -7.70
CA LEU A 84 13.96 -8.24 -7.67
C LEU A 84 15.19 -7.48 -8.21
N PRO A 85 15.11 -6.71 -9.31
CA PRO A 85 16.23 -5.93 -9.79
C PRO A 85 16.68 -4.80 -8.83
N TRP A 86 15.85 -4.49 -7.83
CA TRP A 86 16.08 -3.42 -6.85
C TRP A 86 16.54 -3.95 -5.49
N ALA A 87 16.70 -5.26 -5.35
CA ALA A 87 17.08 -5.91 -4.10
C ALA A 87 18.59 -5.99 -3.87
N ASP A 88 19.38 -5.28 -4.67
CA ASP A 88 20.82 -5.08 -4.47
C ASP A 88 21.17 -4.21 -3.24
N ARG A 89 20.16 -3.59 -2.65
CA ARG A 89 20.22 -2.80 -1.40
C ARG A 89 19.07 -3.18 -0.48
N PRO A 90 19.18 -2.90 0.84
CA PRO A 90 18.09 -3.14 1.78
C PRO A 90 16.78 -2.47 1.33
N LEU A 91 15.68 -3.25 1.31
CA LEU A 91 14.35 -2.78 0.97
C LEU A 91 13.56 -2.53 2.27
N ALA A 92 13.04 -1.32 2.47
CA ALA A 92 11.98 -1.04 3.42
C ALA A 92 10.65 -0.95 2.65
N LEU A 93 9.59 -1.57 3.15
CA LEU A 93 8.29 -1.58 2.51
C LEU A 93 7.32 -0.69 3.29
N PHE A 94 6.65 0.22 2.60
CA PHE A 94 5.55 1.02 3.15
C PHE A 94 4.29 0.77 2.35
N GLY A 95 3.20 0.42 3.01
CA GLY A 95 1.89 0.29 2.37
C GLY A 95 0.79 0.96 3.17
N HIS A 96 -0.16 1.61 2.47
CA HIS A 96 -1.34 2.18 3.09
C HIS A 96 -2.61 1.45 2.63
N SER A 97 -3.50 1.10 3.55
CA SER A 97 -4.78 0.41 3.28
C SER A 97 -4.55 -0.90 2.49
N MET A 98 -5.08 -1.04 1.25
CA MET A 98 -4.80 -2.18 0.37
C MET A 98 -3.28 -2.39 0.21
N GLY A 99 -2.52 -1.30 0.03
CA GLY A 99 -1.07 -1.34 -0.09
C GLY A 99 -0.37 -1.96 1.13
N ALA A 100 -0.95 -1.87 2.33
CA ALA A 100 -0.39 -2.52 3.53
C ALA A 100 -0.52 -4.05 3.47
N SER A 101 -1.68 -4.57 3.04
CA SER A 101 -1.86 -6.00 2.80
C SER A 101 -0.95 -6.51 1.69
N LEU A 102 -0.80 -5.70 0.63
CA LEU A 102 0.09 -6.02 -0.49
C LEU A 102 1.57 -6.02 -0.06
N ALA A 103 2.00 -5.04 0.74
CA ALA A 103 3.36 -4.98 1.27
C ALA A 103 3.69 -6.20 2.14
N TYR A 104 2.74 -6.65 2.96
CA TYR A 104 2.87 -7.89 3.72
C TYR A 104 3.06 -9.11 2.83
N GLU A 105 2.24 -9.26 1.78
CA GLU A 105 2.35 -10.38 0.84
C GLU A 105 3.63 -10.34 0.00
N VAL A 106 4.12 -9.14 -0.33
CA VAL A 106 5.41 -8.95 -1.01
C VAL A 106 6.56 -9.31 -0.08
N ALA A 107 6.52 -8.89 1.20
CA ALA A 107 7.53 -9.25 2.20
C ALA A 107 7.63 -10.77 2.38
N ARG A 108 6.49 -11.47 2.48
CA ARG A 108 6.44 -12.94 2.56
C ARG A 108 7.14 -13.60 1.37
N ARG A 109 6.92 -13.09 0.15
CA ARG A 109 7.55 -13.63 -1.07
C ARG A 109 9.04 -13.36 -1.11
N LEU A 110 9.47 -12.16 -0.73
CA LEU A 110 10.90 -11.83 -0.65
C LEU A 110 11.62 -12.77 0.32
N GLU A 111 11.05 -13.02 1.50
CA GLU A 111 11.65 -13.90 2.50
C GLU A 111 11.60 -15.37 2.10
N ARG A 112 10.48 -15.85 1.54
CA ARG A 112 10.27 -17.25 1.19
C ARG A 112 11.03 -17.67 -0.07
N ASP A 113 10.95 -16.86 -1.13
CA ASP A 113 11.36 -17.25 -2.48
C ASP A 113 12.78 -16.79 -2.81
N GLN A 114 13.29 -15.75 -2.11
CA GLN A 114 14.57 -15.13 -2.38
C GLN A 114 15.49 -15.05 -1.15
N GLU A 115 15.03 -15.46 0.01
CA GLU A 115 15.72 -15.29 1.31
C GLU A 115 16.07 -13.82 1.64
N ILE A 116 15.42 -12.87 0.96
CA ILE A 116 15.62 -11.43 1.16
C ILE A 116 14.71 -10.98 2.30
N VAL A 117 15.31 -10.60 3.44
CA VAL A 117 14.60 -10.03 4.58
C VAL A 117 14.51 -8.51 4.40
N PRO A 118 13.30 -7.92 4.25
CA PRO A 118 13.17 -6.48 4.23
C PRO A 118 13.74 -5.82 5.49
N ALA A 119 14.32 -4.64 5.34
CA ALA A 119 14.83 -3.87 6.48
C ALA A 119 13.71 -3.47 7.45
N ALA A 120 12.51 -3.21 6.92
CA ALA A 120 11.30 -2.97 7.70
C ALA A 120 10.04 -3.13 6.83
N LEU A 121 8.91 -3.44 7.47
CA LEU A 121 7.57 -3.31 6.91
C LEU A 121 6.79 -2.28 7.73
N VAL A 122 6.33 -1.21 7.10
CA VAL A 122 5.44 -0.21 7.70
C VAL A 122 4.04 -0.37 7.09
N ALA A 123 3.10 -0.86 7.89
CA ALA A 123 1.71 -1.08 7.51
C ALA A 123 0.83 0.04 8.08
N SER A 124 0.21 0.83 7.21
CA SER A 124 -0.60 1.99 7.58
C SER A 124 -2.07 1.79 7.26
N GLY A 125 -2.95 2.13 8.20
CA GLY A 125 -4.41 2.17 7.98
C GLY A 125 -5.03 0.83 7.57
N ARG A 126 -4.51 -0.30 8.08
CA ARG A 126 -5.02 -1.64 7.78
C ARG A 126 -4.93 -2.55 9.00
N ARG A 127 -5.96 -3.37 9.18
CA ARG A 127 -5.93 -4.45 10.17
C ARG A 127 -4.96 -5.56 9.77
N ALA A 128 -4.55 -6.39 10.73
CA ALA A 128 -3.71 -7.55 10.47
C ALA A 128 -4.37 -8.47 9.40
N PRO A 129 -3.60 -9.06 8.47
CA PRO A 129 -4.12 -9.92 7.41
C PRO A 129 -4.97 -11.09 7.91
N SER A 130 -4.63 -11.66 9.09
CA SER A 130 -5.39 -12.73 9.74
C SER A 130 -6.74 -12.29 10.33
N ARG A 131 -7.04 -10.99 10.35
CA ARG A 131 -8.31 -10.43 10.87
C ARG A 131 -9.22 -10.04 9.72
N HIS A 132 -9.76 -11.07 9.04
CA HIS A 132 -10.70 -10.85 7.95
C HIS A 132 -11.96 -10.12 8.44
N ARG A 133 -12.46 -9.19 7.63
CA ARG A 133 -13.77 -8.57 7.77
C ARG A 133 -14.43 -8.58 6.40
N ALA A 134 -15.64 -9.09 6.33
CA ALA A 134 -16.43 -9.04 5.10
C ALA A 134 -16.74 -7.58 4.76
N GLU A 135 -16.26 -7.14 3.62
CA GLU A 135 -16.51 -5.83 3.02
C GLU A 135 -17.01 -6.07 1.59
N THR A 136 -17.89 -5.21 1.10
CA THR A 136 -18.59 -5.42 -0.18
C THR A 136 -18.65 -4.14 -1.02
N VAL A 137 -17.67 -3.26 -0.84
CA VAL A 137 -17.62 -1.98 -1.57
C VAL A 137 -17.50 -2.22 -3.08
N HIS A 138 -16.72 -3.22 -3.49
CA HIS A 138 -16.55 -3.57 -4.91
C HIS A 138 -17.86 -4.00 -5.60
N LEU A 139 -18.88 -4.42 -4.83
CA LEU A 139 -20.20 -4.83 -5.35
C LEU A 139 -21.19 -3.67 -5.48
N ARG A 140 -20.87 -2.49 -4.93
CA ARG A 140 -21.73 -1.31 -5.03
C ARG A 140 -21.76 -0.81 -6.48
N ASP A 141 -22.81 -0.08 -6.83
CA ASP A 141 -22.85 0.71 -8.05
C ASP A 141 -21.78 1.82 -8.06
N ASP A 142 -21.66 2.55 -9.15
CA ASP A 142 -20.64 3.59 -9.28
C ASP A 142 -20.85 4.74 -8.30
N ASP A 143 -22.10 5.12 -8.03
CA ASP A 143 -22.43 6.16 -7.04
C ASP A 143 -22.02 5.74 -5.62
N GLY A 144 -22.28 4.50 -5.25
CA GLY A 144 -21.86 3.92 -3.99
C GLY A 144 -20.34 3.83 -3.83
N LEU A 145 -19.62 3.57 -4.93
CA LEU A 145 -18.16 3.56 -4.95
C LEU A 145 -17.58 4.98 -4.81
N VAL A 146 -18.17 5.95 -5.50
CA VAL A 146 -17.80 7.38 -5.39
C VAL A 146 -18.07 7.89 -3.97
N ALA A 147 -19.22 7.54 -3.37
CA ALA A 147 -19.53 7.89 -1.99
C ALA A 147 -18.49 7.35 -1.01
N GLU A 148 -18.04 6.11 -1.21
CA GLU A 148 -16.98 5.51 -0.41
C GLU A 148 -15.65 6.26 -0.56
N MET A 149 -15.26 6.60 -1.78
CA MET A 149 -14.03 7.36 -2.05
C MET A 149 -14.05 8.74 -1.37
N ARG A 150 -15.22 9.41 -1.39
CA ARG A 150 -15.43 10.69 -0.68
C ARG A 150 -15.30 10.54 0.84
N ALA A 151 -15.88 9.49 1.40
CA ALA A 151 -15.86 9.23 2.84
C ALA A 151 -14.45 8.96 3.38
N LEU A 152 -13.55 8.43 2.56
CA LEU A 152 -12.17 8.12 2.93
C LEU A 152 -11.21 9.31 2.80
N SER A 153 -11.64 10.44 2.26
CA SER A 153 -10.84 11.68 2.09
C SER A 153 -9.47 11.48 1.40
N GLY A 154 -9.26 10.33 0.79
CA GLY A 154 -7.98 9.99 0.11
C GLY A 154 -7.90 10.47 -1.34
N THR A 155 -9.01 10.95 -1.91
CA THR A 155 -9.09 11.39 -3.31
C THR A 155 -9.37 12.89 -3.35
N ASN A 156 -8.69 13.60 -4.27
CA ASN A 156 -8.92 15.03 -4.47
C ASN A 156 -10.40 15.28 -4.81
N PRO A 157 -11.12 16.14 -4.06
CA PRO A 157 -12.54 16.44 -4.29
C PRO A 157 -12.85 16.93 -5.71
N GLN A 158 -11.91 17.62 -6.36
CA GLN A 158 -12.07 18.11 -7.74
C GLN A 158 -12.17 16.96 -8.74
N LEU A 159 -11.43 15.86 -8.53
CA LEU A 159 -11.51 14.68 -9.40
C LEU A 159 -12.84 13.95 -9.24
N LEU A 160 -13.46 14.04 -8.06
CA LEU A 160 -14.75 13.39 -7.77
C LEU A 160 -15.97 14.17 -8.28
N GLY A 161 -15.76 15.36 -8.85
CA GLY A 161 -16.79 16.19 -9.47
C GLY A 161 -16.86 16.06 -11.01
N ASP A 162 -15.88 15.38 -11.62
CA ASP A 162 -15.78 15.24 -13.07
C ASP A 162 -16.19 13.83 -13.50
N GLU A 163 -17.34 13.70 -14.18
CA GLU A 163 -17.88 12.42 -14.64
C GLU A 163 -16.96 11.69 -15.62
N GLU A 164 -16.23 12.39 -16.46
CA GLU A 164 -15.32 11.78 -17.43
C GLU A 164 -14.14 11.14 -16.69
N ILE A 165 -13.58 11.87 -15.73
CA ILE A 165 -12.52 11.34 -14.85
C ILE A 165 -13.03 10.14 -14.05
N LEU A 166 -14.24 10.21 -13.51
CA LEU A 166 -14.83 9.09 -12.75
C LEU A 166 -14.97 7.85 -13.63
N ARG A 167 -15.53 7.96 -14.83
CA ARG A 167 -15.65 6.82 -15.77
C ARG A 167 -14.28 6.18 -16.07
N MET A 168 -13.24 6.98 -16.11
CA MET A 168 -11.89 6.51 -16.40
C MET A 168 -11.24 5.78 -15.21
N ILE A 169 -11.49 6.22 -13.97
CA ILE A 169 -10.82 5.66 -12.78
C ILE A 169 -11.61 4.56 -12.08
N LEU A 170 -12.95 4.58 -12.12
CA LEU A 170 -13.80 3.64 -11.37
C LEU A 170 -13.52 2.17 -11.67
N PRO A 171 -13.24 1.73 -12.90
CA PRO A 171 -12.89 0.33 -13.15
C PRO A 171 -11.66 -0.14 -12.36
N ALA A 172 -10.60 0.70 -12.30
CA ALA A 172 -9.39 0.39 -11.55
C ALA A 172 -9.64 0.42 -10.05
N VAL A 173 -10.42 1.39 -9.56
CA VAL A 173 -10.81 1.48 -8.15
C VAL A 173 -11.59 0.24 -7.73
N ARG A 174 -12.57 -0.19 -8.52
CA ARG A 174 -13.38 -1.39 -8.27
C ARG A 174 -12.55 -2.65 -8.23
N ALA A 175 -11.61 -2.80 -9.15
CA ALA A 175 -10.68 -3.94 -9.18
C ALA A 175 -9.79 -3.98 -7.92
N ASP A 176 -9.30 -2.82 -7.47
CA ASP A 176 -8.50 -2.71 -6.26
C ASP A 176 -9.30 -3.06 -5.00
N TYR A 177 -10.57 -2.57 -4.89
CA TYR A 177 -11.45 -2.95 -3.79
C TYR A 177 -11.73 -4.45 -3.82
N ARG A 178 -12.00 -5.03 -4.99
CA ARG A 178 -12.18 -6.46 -5.13
C ARG A 178 -10.94 -7.22 -4.65
N ALA A 179 -9.76 -6.84 -5.11
CA ALA A 179 -8.50 -7.46 -4.66
C ALA A 179 -8.33 -7.41 -3.14
N ALA A 180 -8.65 -6.25 -2.52
CA ALA A 180 -8.49 -6.06 -1.09
C ALA A 180 -9.54 -6.77 -0.24
N GLU A 181 -10.79 -6.87 -0.71
CA GLU A 181 -11.94 -7.39 0.02
C GLU A 181 -12.09 -8.91 -0.12
N THR A 182 -11.70 -9.46 -1.27
CA THR A 182 -11.71 -10.92 -1.50
C THR A 182 -10.41 -11.60 -1.05
N TYR A 183 -9.42 -10.83 -0.60
CA TYR A 183 -8.17 -11.38 -0.10
C TYR A 183 -8.39 -12.23 1.15
N THR A 184 -8.00 -13.48 1.07
CA THR A 184 -7.98 -14.42 2.19
C THR A 184 -6.55 -14.69 2.60
N TRP A 185 -6.24 -14.42 3.87
CA TRP A 185 -4.93 -14.68 4.43
C TRP A 185 -4.73 -16.20 4.62
N GLU A 186 -3.59 -16.69 4.18
CA GLU A 186 -3.16 -18.06 4.41
C GLU A 186 -2.09 -18.10 5.50
N PRO A 187 -2.23 -19.00 6.51
CA PRO A 187 -1.20 -19.21 7.50
C PRO A 187 0.15 -19.54 6.89
N GLY A 188 1.21 -19.14 7.56
CA GLY A 188 2.58 -19.40 7.13
C GLY A 188 3.58 -18.92 8.18
N PRO A 189 4.88 -19.06 7.91
CA PRO A 189 5.92 -18.57 8.80
C PRO A 189 5.73 -17.07 9.10
N PRO A 190 6.00 -16.61 10.31
CA PRO A 190 6.01 -15.19 10.64
C PRO A 190 7.10 -14.47 9.82
N LEU A 191 6.88 -13.19 9.49
CA LEU A 191 7.91 -12.36 8.89
C LEU A 191 9.09 -12.21 9.84
N ARG A 192 10.29 -12.25 9.30
CA ARG A 192 11.54 -12.02 10.03
C ARG A 192 11.86 -10.53 10.15
N CYS A 193 11.36 -9.71 9.23
CA CYS A 193 11.58 -8.27 9.25
C CYS A 193 10.79 -7.59 10.38
N PRO A 194 11.28 -6.46 10.93
CA PRO A 194 10.51 -5.61 11.85
C PRO A 194 9.24 -5.10 11.19
N VAL A 195 8.12 -5.11 11.93
CA VAL A 195 6.82 -4.62 11.46
C VAL A 195 6.36 -3.47 12.34
N THR A 196 6.08 -2.32 11.71
CA THR A 196 5.50 -1.13 12.36
C THR A 196 4.09 -0.91 11.83
N CYS A 197 3.11 -0.80 12.72
CA CYS A 197 1.73 -0.50 12.35
C CYS A 197 1.42 0.98 12.67
N LEU A 198 0.91 1.70 11.66
CA LEU A 198 0.43 3.08 11.82
C LEU A 198 -1.09 3.09 11.72
N VAL A 199 -1.75 3.58 12.77
CA VAL A 199 -3.22 3.63 12.86
C VAL A 199 -3.63 5.03 13.29
N GLY A 200 -4.56 5.65 12.58
CA GLY A 200 -5.13 6.93 13.00
C GLY A 200 -6.07 6.75 14.20
N ASP A 201 -6.11 7.74 15.09
CA ASP A 201 -6.95 7.70 16.30
C ASP A 201 -8.44 7.55 15.98
N ASP A 202 -8.90 8.08 14.84
CA ASP A 202 -10.28 8.01 14.36
C ASP A 202 -10.51 6.95 13.27
N ASP A 203 -9.50 6.16 12.93
CA ASP A 203 -9.63 5.11 11.89
C ASP A 203 -10.51 3.95 12.38
N ARG A 204 -11.79 4.03 12.05
CA ARG A 204 -12.81 2.99 12.39
C ARG A 204 -12.54 1.64 11.72
N ARG A 205 -11.73 1.59 10.66
CA ARG A 205 -11.43 0.36 9.90
C ARG A 205 -10.27 -0.41 10.49
N SER A 206 -9.33 0.28 11.12
CA SER A 206 -8.14 -0.30 11.74
C SER A 206 -8.25 -0.42 13.26
N ARG A 207 -9.37 0.00 13.88
CA ARG A 207 -9.50 -0.06 15.33
C ARG A 207 -9.32 -1.48 15.85
N TRP A 208 -8.28 -1.65 16.64
CA TRP A 208 -8.14 -2.74 17.58
C TRP A 208 -9.16 -2.54 18.73
N PRO A 209 -9.84 -3.59 19.23
CA PRO A 209 -10.57 -3.47 20.48
C PRO A 209 -9.61 -2.89 21.52
N ARG A 210 -9.95 -1.73 22.10
CA ARG A 210 -9.13 -1.20 23.19
C ARG A 210 -9.04 -2.31 24.25
N PRO A 211 -7.86 -2.60 24.80
CA PRO A 211 -7.79 -3.46 25.98
C PRO A 211 -8.72 -2.86 27.06
N PRO A 212 -9.41 -3.67 27.85
CA PRO A 212 -10.19 -3.17 28.96
C PRO A 212 -9.30 -2.22 29.78
N PRO A 213 -9.86 -1.11 30.29
CA PRO A 213 -9.09 -0.21 31.15
C PRO A 213 -8.45 -1.05 32.25
N GLY A 214 -7.12 -0.97 32.35
CA GLY A 214 -6.40 -1.63 33.39
C GLY A 214 -6.97 -1.25 34.77
N PRO A 215 -6.86 -2.09 35.80
CA PRO A 215 -7.37 -1.77 37.12
C PRO A 215 -6.86 -0.37 37.52
N SER A 216 -7.81 0.50 37.82
CA SER A 216 -7.50 1.86 38.29
C SER A 216 -6.55 1.79 39.48
N THR A 217 -5.38 2.34 39.31
CA THR A 217 -4.44 2.49 40.43
C THR A 217 -5.16 3.24 41.57
N PRO A 218 -5.18 2.71 42.81
CA PRO A 218 -5.78 3.42 43.92
C PRO A 218 -5.10 4.78 44.07
N LYS A 219 -5.90 5.86 44.12
CA LYS A 219 -5.40 7.17 44.49
C LYS A 219 -4.72 7.07 45.87
N ALA A 220 -3.44 7.45 45.94
CA ALA A 220 -2.77 7.60 47.23
C ALA A 220 -3.57 8.55 48.11
N PRO A 221 -3.75 8.29 49.41
CA PRO A 221 -4.38 9.24 50.33
C PRO A 221 -3.58 10.52 50.37
N SER A 222 -4.28 11.65 50.25
CA SER A 222 -3.71 12.98 50.42
C SER A 222 -3.24 13.15 51.86
N PRO A 223 -2.13 13.89 52.05
CA PRO A 223 -1.58 14.16 53.41
C PRO A 223 -2.49 15.03 54.28
#